data_3487f5dc373203e3f0dc5c6c244cd2c7
#
_entry.id   3487f5dc373203e3f0dc5c6c244cd2c7
#
_cell.length_a   1.000
_cell.length_b   1.000
_cell.length_c   1.000
_cell.angle_alpha   90.00
_cell.angle_beta   90.00
_cell.angle_gamma   90.00
#
_symmetry.space_group_name_H-M   'P 1'
#
loop_
_entity.id
_entity.type
_entity.pdbx_description
1 polymer ?
#
loop_
_entity_poly.entity_id
_entity_poly.type
_entity_poly.pdbx_seq_one_letter_code
_entity_poly.pdbx_strand_id
1 'polypeptide(L)'
;QILNNISFDIKKGNFVSIVGVSGCGKSTIASLIMGEHTNYSGDIIIDGVHNREYSTEKRYRKITRINHNSYLFKGSIRENLLMGKENASDSEIYEVLKQVDLYELVMNNGGLDMQIEERAANISGGQKQRFAVARALLKESDMYIFDEATSNVDAESENKIMEVINNIAKYKTVILVSHRLANVVNSDNILVMNEGTICESGTHNELMAKNGYYAELYNKQKELEMYSNGGDCDEE
;
A
#
# COMPACT_ATOMS: atom_id res chain seq x y z
N GLN A 1 0.00 23.51 -10.08
CA GLN A 1 -0.97 22.42 -10.25
C GLN A 1 -0.22 21.09 -10.31
N ILE A 2 -0.54 20.14 -9.42
CA ILE A 2 0.18 18.85 -9.31
C ILE A 2 -0.44 17.82 -10.26
N LEU A 3 -1.77 17.78 -10.37
CA LEU A 3 -2.51 16.90 -11.26
C LEU A 3 -3.21 17.70 -12.34
N ASN A 4 -3.16 17.21 -13.57
CA ASN A 4 -3.70 17.90 -14.71
C ASN A 4 -4.59 16.99 -15.53
N ASN A 5 -5.90 17.25 -15.49
CA ASN A 5 -6.92 16.58 -16.32
C ASN A 5 -6.82 15.05 -16.35
N ILE A 6 -6.78 14.42 -15.16
CA ILE A 6 -6.77 12.95 -15.03
C ILE A 6 -8.19 12.40 -14.90
N SER A 7 -8.46 11.29 -15.58
CA SER A 7 -9.71 10.54 -15.45
C SER A 7 -9.41 9.04 -15.51
N PHE A 8 -9.99 8.28 -14.59
CA PHE A 8 -9.89 6.82 -14.55
C PHE A 8 -11.04 6.24 -13.73
N ASP A 9 -11.31 4.96 -13.95
CA ASP A 9 -12.28 4.19 -13.18
C ASP A 9 -11.61 3.01 -12.49
N ILE A 10 -12.05 2.71 -11.26
CA ILE A 10 -11.68 1.50 -10.52
C ILE A 10 -12.95 0.74 -10.20
N LYS A 11 -13.09 -0.46 -10.74
CA LYS A 11 -14.22 -1.34 -10.42
C LYS A 11 -14.05 -1.94 -9.04
N LYS A 12 -15.15 -2.17 -8.34
CA LYS A 12 -15.14 -2.86 -7.04
C LYS A 12 -14.46 -4.23 -7.18
N GLY A 13 -13.55 -4.53 -6.28
CA GLY A 13 -12.78 -5.76 -6.27
C GLY A 13 -11.55 -5.76 -7.20
N ASN A 14 -11.28 -4.68 -7.93
CA ASN A 14 -10.08 -4.62 -8.75
C ASN A 14 -8.84 -4.26 -7.92
N PHE A 15 -7.72 -4.81 -8.36
CA PHE A 15 -6.38 -4.42 -7.95
C PHE A 15 -5.79 -3.44 -8.98
N VAL A 16 -5.68 -2.17 -8.62
CA VAL A 16 -5.14 -1.12 -9.49
C VAL A 16 -3.85 -0.57 -8.92
N SER A 17 -2.83 -0.47 -9.76
CA SER A 17 -1.56 0.17 -9.36
C SER A 17 -1.38 1.52 -10.02
N ILE A 18 -0.77 2.45 -9.28
CA ILE A 18 -0.40 3.78 -9.76
C ILE A 18 1.13 3.89 -9.70
N VAL A 19 1.76 4.04 -10.84
CA VAL A 19 3.22 4.07 -11.00
C VAL A 19 3.69 5.34 -11.71
N GLY A 20 4.97 5.63 -11.61
CA GLY A 20 5.61 6.79 -12.26
C GLY A 20 6.75 7.34 -11.41
N VAL A 21 7.48 8.29 -11.94
CA VAL A 21 8.62 8.90 -11.25
C VAL A 21 8.22 9.62 -9.96
N SER A 22 9.17 9.85 -9.06
CA SER A 22 8.89 10.60 -7.83
C SER A 22 8.39 12.00 -8.15
N GLY A 23 7.40 12.49 -7.38
CA GLY A 23 6.83 13.82 -7.56
C GLY A 23 5.78 13.96 -8.68
N CYS A 24 5.47 12.92 -9.48
CA CYS A 24 4.48 13.02 -10.55
C CYS A 24 3.01 13.07 -10.08
N GLY A 25 2.73 13.01 -8.76
CA GLY A 25 1.39 13.20 -8.20
C GLY A 25 0.68 11.94 -7.69
N LYS A 26 1.34 10.78 -7.62
CA LYS A 26 0.74 9.50 -7.17
C LYS A 26 0.06 9.59 -5.80
N SER A 27 0.79 10.03 -4.78
CA SER A 27 0.25 10.18 -3.42
C SER A 27 -0.79 11.29 -3.32
N THR A 28 -0.78 12.26 -4.25
CA THR A 28 -1.83 13.27 -4.34
C THR A 28 -3.17 12.66 -4.73
N ILE A 29 -3.18 11.66 -5.63
CA ILE A 29 -4.41 10.90 -5.96
C ILE A 29 -4.93 10.19 -4.71
N ALA A 30 -4.07 9.49 -3.96
CA ALA A 30 -4.46 8.83 -2.72
C ALA A 30 -5.05 9.83 -1.72
N SER A 31 -4.41 10.99 -1.53
CA SER A 31 -4.90 12.06 -0.63
C SER A 31 -6.23 12.66 -1.08
N LEU A 32 -6.47 12.80 -2.38
CA LEU A 32 -7.75 13.25 -2.94
C LEU A 32 -8.86 12.23 -2.68
N ILE A 33 -8.62 10.94 -2.89
CA ILE A 33 -9.57 9.86 -2.58
C ILE A 33 -9.90 9.86 -1.08
N MET A 34 -8.89 10.06 -0.22
CA MET A 34 -9.07 10.17 1.23
C MET A 34 -9.74 11.47 1.68
N GLY A 35 -9.99 12.43 0.75
CA GLY A 35 -10.62 13.72 1.06
C GLY A 35 -9.75 14.65 1.90
N GLU A 36 -8.44 14.43 1.91
CA GLU A 36 -7.47 15.28 2.60
C GLU A 36 -7.30 16.63 1.89
N HIS A 37 -7.62 16.68 0.60
CA HIS A 37 -7.64 17.89 -0.22
C HIS A 37 -9.04 18.12 -0.76
N THR A 38 -9.58 19.32 -0.54
CA THR A 38 -10.92 19.73 -1.01
C THR A 38 -10.87 20.72 -2.17
N ASN A 39 -9.74 21.37 -2.38
CA ASN A 39 -9.54 22.37 -3.43
C ASN A 39 -9.05 21.71 -4.73
N TYR A 40 -9.98 21.14 -5.51
CA TYR A 40 -9.73 20.56 -6.83
C TYR A 40 -10.89 20.82 -7.77
N SER A 41 -10.65 20.79 -9.08
CA SER A 41 -11.65 20.83 -10.14
C SER A 41 -12.00 19.39 -10.58
N GLY A 42 -13.20 19.17 -11.06
CA GLY A 42 -13.70 17.85 -11.45
C GLY A 42 -14.35 17.09 -10.28
N ASP A 43 -14.62 15.81 -10.50
CA ASP A 43 -15.38 14.97 -9.59
C ASP A 43 -14.62 13.71 -9.20
N ILE A 44 -14.74 13.32 -7.95
CA ILE A 44 -14.34 12.02 -7.44
C ILE A 44 -15.58 11.36 -6.91
N ILE A 45 -15.95 10.22 -7.52
CA ILE A 45 -17.18 9.48 -7.19
C ILE A 45 -16.75 8.14 -6.59
N ILE A 46 -17.27 7.80 -5.40
CA ILE A 46 -17.02 6.54 -4.71
C ILE A 46 -18.37 5.88 -4.46
N ASP A 47 -18.61 4.71 -5.07
CA ASP A 47 -19.89 4.00 -5.02
C ASP A 47 -21.09 4.90 -5.33
N GLY A 48 -21.01 5.71 -6.37
CA GLY A 48 -22.08 6.59 -6.83
C GLY A 48 -22.28 7.87 -6.00
N VAL A 49 -21.47 8.13 -4.99
CA VAL A 49 -21.55 9.32 -4.13
C VAL A 49 -20.33 10.21 -4.37
N HIS A 50 -20.53 11.50 -4.51
CA HIS A 50 -19.45 12.47 -4.64
C HIS A 50 -18.57 12.46 -3.37
N ASN A 51 -17.26 12.40 -3.54
CA ASN A 51 -16.31 12.33 -2.42
C ASN A 51 -16.45 13.51 -1.43
N ARG A 52 -16.88 14.68 -1.92
CA ARG A 52 -17.16 15.86 -1.09
C ARG A 52 -18.37 15.70 -0.17
N GLU A 53 -19.27 14.79 -0.49
CA GLU A 53 -20.49 14.50 0.29
C GLU A 53 -20.25 13.46 1.40
N TYR A 54 -19.11 12.74 1.34
CA TYR A 54 -18.75 11.83 2.40
C TYR A 54 -18.36 12.58 3.67
N SER A 55 -18.98 12.24 4.80
CA SER A 55 -18.41 12.61 6.08
C SER A 55 -17.07 11.91 6.28
N THR A 56 -16.16 12.55 7.02
CA THR A 56 -14.86 11.98 7.35
C THR A 56 -14.99 10.59 7.95
N GLU A 57 -15.94 10.40 8.87
CA GLU A 57 -16.19 9.11 9.52
C GLU A 57 -16.60 8.01 8.53
N LYS A 58 -17.58 8.30 7.66
CA LYS A 58 -18.05 7.34 6.63
C LYS A 58 -16.92 6.96 5.67
N ARG A 59 -16.10 7.94 5.26
CA ARG A 59 -14.94 7.70 4.39
C ARG A 59 -13.91 6.80 5.07
N TYR A 60 -13.54 7.10 6.31
CA TYR A 60 -12.58 6.29 7.05
C TYR A 60 -13.08 4.88 7.36
N ARG A 61 -14.39 4.66 7.50
CA ARG A 61 -14.95 3.29 7.61
C ARG A 61 -14.80 2.51 6.30
N LYS A 62 -14.93 3.19 5.16
CA LYS A 62 -14.96 2.57 3.84
C LYS A 62 -13.59 2.38 3.23
N ILE A 63 -12.67 3.29 3.49
CA ILE A 63 -11.35 3.34 2.88
C ILE A 63 -10.28 3.40 3.96
N THR A 64 -9.29 2.52 3.84
CA THR A 64 -8.10 2.57 4.70
C THR A 64 -6.86 2.81 3.86
N ARG A 65 -6.10 3.86 4.22
CA ARG A 65 -4.79 4.15 3.63
C ARG A 65 -3.68 3.69 4.56
N ILE A 66 -2.72 2.97 4.02
CA ILE A 66 -1.49 2.54 4.67
C ILE A 66 -0.34 3.20 3.91
N ASN A 67 0.46 3.99 4.60
CA ASN A 67 1.63 4.67 4.03
C ASN A 67 2.94 4.09 4.60
N HIS A 68 4.08 4.55 4.08
CA HIS A 68 5.41 4.11 4.50
C HIS A 68 5.76 4.54 5.94
N ASN A 69 5.14 5.59 6.47
CA ASN A 69 5.39 6.09 7.83
C ASN A 69 4.49 5.40 8.84
N SER A 70 4.68 4.09 9.01
CA SER A 70 3.91 3.32 9.98
C SER A 70 4.36 3.61 11.40
N TYR A 71 3.41 4.02 12.24
CA TYR A 71 3.67 4.33 13.64
C TYR A 71 3.04 3.30 14.56
N LEU A 72 3.85 2.79 15.49
CA LEU A 72 3.41 1.98 16.63
C LEU A 72 3.60 2.80 17.90
N PHE A 73 2.60 2.78 18.76
CA PHE A 73 2.63 3.46 20.03
C PHE A 73 3.28 2.57 21.09
N LYS A 74 3.97 3.19 22.05
CA LYS A 74 4.42 2.50 23.24
C LYS A 74 3.23 1.87 23.96
N GLY A 75 3.35 0.61 24.35
CA GLY A 75 2.28 -0.18 24.96
C GLY A 75 2.26 -1.60 24.40
N SER A 76 1.22 -2.35 24.65
CA SER A 76 1.08 -3.72 24.17
C SER A 76 0.76 -3.80 22.66
N ILE A 77 1.04 -4.96 22.06
CA ILE A 77 0.57 -5.27 20.69
C ILE A 77 -0.95 -5.20 20.64
N ARG A 78 -1.65 -5.69 21.65
CA ARG A 78 -3.11 -5.61 21.78
C ARG A 78 -3.60 -4.18 21.62
N GLU A 79 -3.08 -3.25 22.43
CA GLU A 79 -3.46 -1.83 22.39
C GLU A 79 -3.24 -1.22 21.00
N ASN A 80 -2.10 -1.53 20.39
CA ASN A 80 -1.79 -1.03 19.04
C ASN A 80 -2.74 -1.57 17.96
N LEU A 81 -3.15 -2.82 18.03
CA LEU A 81 -4.03 -3.44 17.05
C LEU A 81 -5.50 -3.04 17.27
N LEU A 82 -5.96 -2.89 18.51
CA LEU A 82 -7.30 -2.41 18.83
C LEU A 82 -7.60 -0.99 18.34
N MET A 83 -6.58 -0.19 18.01
CA MET A 83 -6.78 1.08 17.30
C MET A 83 -7.41 0.90 15.90
N GLY A 84 -7.29 -0.28 15.29
CA GLY A 84 -7.97 -0.61 14.04
C GLY A 84 -9.43 -0.97 14.25
N LYS A 85 -9.73 -1.73 15.32
CA LYS A 85 -11.08 -2.18 15.68
C LYS A 85 -11.12 -2.36 17.22
N GLU A 86 -11.76 -1.42 17.91
CA GLU A 86 -11.77 -1.33 19.38
C GLU A 86 -12.25 -2.62 20.07
N ASN A 87 -13.25 -3.28 19.49
CA ASN A 87 -13.85 -4.50 20.03
C ASN A 87 -13.39 -5.77 19.29
N ALA A 88 -12.20 -5.77 18.68
CA ALA A 88 -11.68 -6.97 18.06
C ALA A 88 -11.42 -8.05 19.13
N SER A 89 -11.88 -9.27 18.84
CA SER A 89 -11.56 -10.43 19.67
C SER A 89 -10.11 -10.86 19.49
N ASP A 90 -9.56 -11.57 20.47
CA ASP A 90 -8.21 -12.15 20.36
C ASP A 90 -8.07 -13.04 19.12
N SER A 91 -9.14 -13.78 18.77
CA SER A 91 -9.17 -14.62 17.58
C SER A 91 -9.00 -13.80 16.29
N GLU A 92 -9.71 -12.67 16.15
CA GLU A 92 -9.57 -11.77 15.00
C GLU A 92 -8.16 -11.16 14.95
N ILE A 93 -7.60 -10.78 16.09
CA ILE A 93 -6.24 -10.24 16.17
C ILE A 93 -5.22 -11.31 15.74
N TYR A 94 -5.34 -12.55 16.24
CA TYR A 94 -4.45 -13.63 15.83
C TYR A 94 -4.56 -13.98 14.35
N GLU A 95 -5.76 -13.93 13.77
CA GLU A 95 -5.94 -14.18 12.34
C GLU A 95 -5.24 -13.13 11.46
N VAL A 96 -5.35 -11.84 11.81
CA VAL A 96 -4.61 -10.81 11.06
C VAL A 96 -3.10 -10.90 11.28
N LEU A 97 -2.64 -11.28 12.48
CA LEU A 97 -1.22 -11.51 12.75
C LEU A 97 -0.65 -12.66 11.91
N LYS A 98 -1.41 -13.73 11.69
CA LYS A 98 -1.03 -14.81 10.77
C LYS A 98 -0.96 -14.32 9.34
N GLN A 99 -1.94 -13.54 8.89
CA GLN A 99 -1.96 -12.99 7.53
C GLN A 99 -0.72 -12.14 7.22
N VAL A 100 -0.22 -11.40 8.20
CA VAL A 100 0.96 -10.53 8.03
C VAL A 100 2.29 -11.18 8.47
N ASP A 101 2.29 -12.48 8.75
CA ASP A 101 3.46 -13.25 9.20
C ASP A 101 4.15 -12.64 10.46
N LEU A 102 3.33 -12.31 11.46
CA LEU A 102 3.79 -11.81 12.76
C LEU A 102 3.31 -12.65 13.95
N TYR A 103 2.51 -13.69 13.69
CA TYR A 103 1.94 -14.52 14.74
C TYR A 103 3.00 -15.16 15.64
N GLU A 104 4.00 -15.84 15.05
CA GLU A 104 5.06 -16.52 15.79
C GLU A 104 5.94 -15.50 16.56
N LEU A 105 6.22 -14.34 15.97
CA LEU A 105 6.94 -13.27 16.66
C LEU A 105 6.21 -12.87 17.94
N VAL A 106 4.91 -12.63 17.85
CA VAL A 106 4.08 -12.18 18.96
C VAL A 106 3.98 -13.28 20.01
N MET A 107 3.72 -14.54 19.63
CA MET A 107 3.57 -15.65 20.57
C MET A 107 4.86 -15.94 21.33
N ASN A 108 6.01 -15.86 20.68
CA ASN A 108 7.31 -16.10 21.31
C ASN A 108 7.78 -14.95 22.22
N ASN A 109 7.10 -13.80 22.19
CA ASN A 109 7.45 -12.61 22.99
C ASN A 109 6.35 -12.19 23.98
N GLY A 110 5.52 -13.12 24.45
CA GLY A 110 4.50 -12.85 25.47
C GLY A 110 3.08 -12.65 24.93
N GLY A 111 2.82 -13.07 23.68
CA GLY A 111 1.50 -12.99 23.08
C GLY A 111 1.06 -11.55 22.82
N LEU A 112 -0.23 -11.28 22.92
CA LEU A 112 -0.78 -9.93 22.69
C LEU A 112 -0.32 -8.90 23.72
N ASP A 113 0.23 -9.32 24.86
CA ASP A 113 0.78 -8.44 25.89
C ASP A 113 2.26 -8.07 25.64
N MET A 114 2.86 -8.58 24.54
CA MET A 114 4.18 -8.15 24.06
C MET A 114 4.25 -6.62 24.01
N GLN A 115 5.26 -6.06 24.66
CA GLN A 115 5.43 -4.61 24.78
C GLN A 115 6.18 -4.02 23.60
N ILE A 116 5.66 -2.95 23.06
CA ILE A 116 6.34 -2.07 22.11
C ILE A 116 7.02 -0.97 22.91
N GLU A 117 8.33 -0.85 22.73
CA GLU A 117 9.12 0.20 23.39
C GLU A 117 8.89 1.56 22.73
N GLU A 118 9.42 2.60 23.37
CA GLU A 118 9.35 3.95 22.83
C GLU A 118 9.96 4.00 21.42
N ARG A 119 9.24 4.65 20.46
CA ARG A 119 9.57 4.69 19.03
C ARG A 119 9.67 3.31 18.37
N ALA A 120 9.11 2.29 19.04
CA ALA A 120 9.19 0.89 18.62
C ALA A 120 10.64 0.43 18.37
N ALA A 121 11.56 0.75 19.29
CA ALA A 121 12.99 0.46 19.16
C ALA A 121 13.28 -1.05 19.11
N ASN A 122 12.41 -1.87 19.73
CA ASN A 122 12.50 -3.33 19.74
C ASN A 122 11.84 -4.02 18.53
N ILE A 123 11.38 -3.26 17.51
CA ILE A 123 10.68 -3.77 16.33
C ILE A 123 11.40 -3.31 15.07
N SER A 124 11.69 -4.24 14.13
CA SER A 124 12.31 -3.88 12.85
C SER A 124 11.40 -3.02 11.97
N GLY A 125 11.96 -2.32 10.96
CA GLY A 125 11.19 -1.50 10.02
C GLY A 125 10.12 -2.30 9.30
N GLY A 126 10.45 -3.48 8.81
CA GLY A 126 9.51 -4.39 8.15
C GLY A 126 8.43 -4.92 9.08
N GLN A 127 8.77 -5.24 10.33
CA GLN A 127 7.79 -5.64 11.35
C GLN A 127 6.84 -4.50 11.69
N LYS A 128 7.33 -3.25 11.85
CA LYS A 128 6.49 -2.06 12.06
C LYS A 128 5.45 -1.90 10.95
N GLN A 129 5.90 -2.03 9.71
CA GLN A 129 5.02 -1.91 8.56
C GLN A 129 3.98 -3.02 8.54
N ARG A 130 4.36 -4.27 8.82
CA ARG A 130 3.42 -5.39 8.88
C ARG A 130 2.42 -5.26 10.04
N PHE A 131 2.81 -4.73 11.21
CA PHE A 131 1.86 -4.40 12.28
C PHE A 131 0.86 -3.31 11.86
N ALA A 132 1.30 -2.30 11.10
CA ALA A 132 0.39 -1.30 10.57
C ALA A 132 -0.60 -1.89 9.55
N VAL A 133 -0.15 -2.84 8.72
CA VAL A 133 -1.04 -3.58 7.82
C VAL A 133 -2.03 -4.42 8.63
N ALA A 134 -1.59 -5.17 9.67
CA ALA A 134 -2.48 -5.93 10.55
C ALA A 134 -3.56 -5.05 11.18
N ARG A 135 -3.17 -3.88 11.72
CA ARG A 135 -4.11 -2.89 12.25
C ARG A 135 -5.12 -2.40 11.20
N ALA A 136 -4.67 -2.18 9.98
CA ALA A 136 -5.53 -1.79 8.87
C ALA A 136 -6.52 -2.90 8.49
N LEU A 137 -6.10 -4.16 8.49
CA LEU A 137 -6.95 -5.30 8.16
C LEU A 137 -8.06 -5.53 9.18
N LEU A 138 -7.80 -5.33 10.47
CA LEU A 138 -8.83 -5.42 11.52
C LEU A 138 -10.00 -4.46 11.28
N LYS A 139 -9.78 -3.37 10.56
CA LYS A 139 -10.82 -2.40 10.22
C LYS A 139 -11.83 -2.88 9.18
N GLU A 140 -11.50 -3.94 8.42
CA GLU A 140 -12.36 -4.58 7.44
C GLU A 140 -12.93 -3.64 6.35
N SER A 141 -12.16 -2.63 5.94
CA SER A 141 -12.58 -1.65 4.93
C SER A 141 -12.92 -2.30 3.58
N ASP A 142 -13.74 -1.62 2.76
CA ASP A 142 -14.08 -2.06 1.40
C ASP A 142 -12.94 -1.83 0.41
N MET A 143 -12.14 -0.79 0.66
CA MET A 143 -11.01 -0.38 -0.18
C MET A 143 -9.77 -0.15 0.68
N TYR A 144 -8.63 -0.62 0.18
CA TYR A 144 -7.32 -0.37 0.76
C TYR A 144 -6.44 0.39 -0.22
N ILE A 145 -5.79 1.44 0.27
CA ILE A 145 -4.80 2.23 -0.47
C ILE A 145 -3.44 2.01 0.19
N PHE A 146 -2.56 1.30 -0.48
CA PHE A 146 -1.17 1.13 -0.07
C PHE A 146 -0.33 2.19 -0.77
N ASP A 147 0.07 3.23 -0.03
CA ASP A 147 0.81 4.37 -0.57
C ASP A 147 2.27 4.27 -0.17
N GLU A 148 3.07 3.73 -1.08
CA GLU A 148 4.49 3.42 -0.87
C GLU A 148 4.73 2.58 0.40
N ALA A 149 3.79 1.68 0.72
CA ALA A 149 3.79 0.90 1.95
C ALA A 149 4.95 -0.11 2.06
N THR A 150 5.67 -0.37 0.98
CA THR A 150 6.87 -1.22 0.95
C THR A 150 8.18 -0.44 0.86
N SER A 151 8.12 0.90 0.92
CA SER A 151 9.33 1.72 0.92
C SER A 151 10.09 1.60 2.24
N ASN A 152 11.40 1.62 2.16
CA ASN A 152 12.30 1.60 3.32
C ASN A 152 12.24 0.32 4.19
N VAL A 153 11.80 -0.80 3.63
CA VAL A 153 11.89 -2.11 4.26
C VAL A 153 12.86 -3.01 3.46
N ASP A 154 13.39 -4.02 4.12
CA ASP A 154 14.23 -5.04 3.46
C ASP A 154 13.42 -5.88 2.47
N ALA A 155 14.11 -6.54 1.53
CA ALA A 155 13.48 -7.30 0.45
C ALA A 155 12.59 -8.44 0.95
N GLU A 156 12.96 -9.11 2.05
CA GLU A 156 12.14 -10.17 2.65
C GLU A 156 10.82 -9.61 3.20
N SER A 157 10.90 -8.52 3.96
CA SER A 157 9.72 -7.84 4.49
C SER A 157 8.83 -7.28 3.38
N GLU A 158 9.41 -6.75 2.30
CA GLU A 158 8.67 -6.28 1.14
C GLU A 158 7.87 -7.42 0.49
N ASN A 159 8.52 -8.56 0.22
CA ASN A 159 7.85 -9.73 -0.35
C ASN A 159 6.67 -10.18 0.51
N LYS A 160 6.84 -10.25 1.83
CA LYS A 160 5.76 -10.61 2.77
C LYS A 160 4.60 -9.61 2.73
N ILE A 161 4.87 -8.31 2.65
CA ILE A 161 3.84 -7.28 2.52
C ILE A 161 3.11 -7.42 1.18
N MET A 162 3.84 -7.67 0.08
CA MET A 162 3.24 -7.87 -1.24
C MET A 162 2.38 -9.12 -1.31
N GLU A 163 2.76 -10.22 -0.65
CA GLU A 163 1.91 -11.41 -0.51
C GLU A 163 0.58 -11.07 0.18
N VAL A 164 0.62 -10.29 1.26
CA VAL A 164 -0.58 -9.82 1.95
C VAL A 164 -1.45 -8.97 1.03
N ILE A 165 -0.85 -7.99 0.32
CA ILE A 165 -1.56 -7.12 -0.63
C ILE A 165 -2.24 -7.96 -1.73
N ASN A 166 -1.53 -8.89 -2.35
CA ASN A 166 -2.07 -9.78 -3.38
C ASN A 166 -3.20 -10.67 -2.85
N ASN A 167 -3.11 -11.12 -1.59
CA ASN A 167 -4.18 -11.89 -0.97
C ASN A 167 -5.44 -11.05 -0.71
N ILE A 168 -5.29 -9.82 -0.21
CA ILE A 168 -6.40 -8.89 0.00
C ILE A 168 -7.08 -8.54 -1.33
N ALA A 169 -6.30 -8.33 -2.38
CA ALA A 169 -6.78 -7.97 -3.72
C ALA A 169 -7.73 -9.02 -4.33
N LYS A 170 -7.72 -10.26 -3.85
CA LYS A 170 -8.66 -11.30 -4.31
C LYS A 170 -10.12 -11.06 -3.91
N TYR A 171 -10.38 -10.21 -2.89
CA TYR A 171 -11.72 -10.00 -2.33
C TYR A 171 -12.04 -8.56 -1.93
N LYS A 172 -11.08 -7.65 -2.05
CA LYS A 172 -11.23 -6.21 -1.75
C LYS A 172 -10.74 -5.37 -2.92
N THR A 173 -11.21 -4.14 -2.98
CA THR A 173 -10.64 -3.14 -3.90
C THR A 173 -9.30 -2.67 -3.34
N VAL A 174 -8.25 -2.73 -4.15
CA VAL A 174 -6.90 -2.34 -3.75
C VAL A 174 -6.33 -1.32 -4.72
N ILE A 175 -5.79 -0.25 -4.17
CA ILE A 175 -4.96 0.73 -4.89
C ILE A 175 -3.54 0.61 -4.33
N LEU A 176 -2.57 0.30 -5.17
CA LEU A 176 -1.16 0.26 -4.82
C LEU A 176 -0.42 1.40 -5.49
N VAL A 177 0.06 2.35 -4.71
CA VAL A 177 1.02 3.35 -5.19
C VAL A 177 2.42 2.81 -4.96
N SER A 178 3.15 2.58 -6.03
CA SER A 178 4.51 2.01 -5.97
C SER A 178 5.46 2.72 -6.93
N HIS A 179 6.70 2.84 -6.52
CA HIS A 179 7.81 3.18 -7.40
C HIS A 179 8.57 1.93 -7.88
N ARG A 180 8.30 0.75 -7.31
CA ARG A 180 8.87 -0.54 -7.76
C ARG A 180 7.90 -1.22 -8.72
N LEU A 181 8.31 -1.34 -9.97
CA LEU A 181 7.46 -1.89 -11.03
C LEU A 181 7.32 -3.41 -10.96
N ALA A 182 8.25 -4.11 -10.32
CA ALA A 182 8.12 -5.54 -10.03
C ALA A 182 6.87 -5.87 -9.17
N ASN A 183 6.46 -4.95 -8.30
CA ASN A 183 5.33 -5.14 -7.38
C ASN A 183 3.95 -5.00 -8.06
N VAL A 184 3.88 -4.43 -9.27
CA VAL A 184 2.61 -4.10 -9.92
C VAL A 184 2.23 -5.04 -11.07
N VAL A 185 3.06 -6.04 -11.37
CA VAL A 185 2.86 -6.94 -12.51
C VAL A 185 1.57 -7.75 -12.45
N ASN A 186 1.04 -7.99 -11.25
CA ASN A 186 -0.20 -8.74 -11.02
C ASN A 186 -1.45 -7.85 -10.94
N SER A 187 -1.34 -6.55 -11.17
CA SER A 187 -2.48 -5.63 -11.12
C SER A 187 -3.41 -5.83 -12.30
N ASP A 188 -4.73 -5.73 -12.05
CA ASP A 188 -5.74 -5.77 -13.11
C ASP A 188 -5.61 -4.58 -14.06
N ASN A 189 -5.14 -3.43 -13.53
CA ASN A 189 -4.84 -2.24 -14.31
C ASN A 189 -3.70 -1.44 -13.66
N ILE A 190 -2.82 -0.92 -14.46
CA ILE A 190 -1.71 -0.05 -14.06
C ILE A 190 -1.94 1.32 -14.69
N LEU A 191 -2.01 2.35 -13.85
CA LEU A 191 -2.08 3.74 -14.26
C LEU A 191 -0.67 4.32 -14.22
N VAL A 192 -0.13 4.65 -15.36
CA VAL A 192 1.24 5.19 -15.48
C VAL A 192 1.17 6.71 -15.50
N MET A 193 1.78 7.32 -14.50
CA MET A 193 1.77 8.77 -14.34
C MET A 193 3.07 9.41 -14.80
N ASN A 194 2.93 10.48 -15.54
CA ASN A 194 4.03 11.38 -15.90
C ASN A 194 3.56 12.84 -15.82
N GLU A 195 4.33 13.70 -15.19
CA GLU A 195 4.09 15.16 -15.09
C GLU A 195 2.63 15.52 -14.73
N GLY A 196 2.07 14.82 -13.74
CA GLY A 196 0.71 15.08 -13.25
C GLY A 196 -0.43 14.58 -14.13
N THR A 197 -0.14 13.80 -15.18
CA THR A 197 -1.12 13.18 -16.08
C THR A 197 -1.00 11.66 -16.07
N ILE A 198 -2.05 10.94 -16.49
CA ILE A 198 -1.98 9.51 -16.80
C ILE A 198 -1.62 9.41 -18.29
N CYS A 199 -0.37 9.00 -18.57
CA CYS A 199 0.11 8.88 -19.95
C CYS A 199 -0.19 7.51 -20.56
N GLU A 200 -0.25 6.45 -19.76
CA GLU A 200 -0.57 5.09 -20.20
C GLU A 200 -1.44 4.38 -19.16
N SER A 201 -2.26 3.45 -19.61
CA SER A 201 -2.97 2.51 -18.74
C SER A 201 -3.18 1.15 -19.40
N GLY A 202 -3.24 0.09 -18.60
CA GLY A 202 -3.43 -1.29 -19.05
C GLY A 202 -2.81 -2.28 -18.08
N THR A 203 -2.87 -3.57 -18.41
CA THR A 203 -2.15 -4.63 -17.69
C THR A 203 -0.65 -4.55 -17.97
N HIS A 204 0.16 -5.22 -17.13
CA HIS A 204 1.61 -5.30 -17.34
C HIS A 204 1.96 -5.77 -18.78
N ASN A 205 1.32 -6.84 -19.24
CA ASN A 205 1.60 -7.40 -20.56
C ASN A 205 1.23 -6.45 -21.70
N GLU A 206 0.10 -5.75 -21.60
CA GLU A 206 -0.33 -4.76 -22.59
C GLU A 206 0.63 -3.57 -22.65
N LEU A 207 1.06 -3.08 -21.49
CA LEU A 207 1.99 -1.95 -21.41
C LEU A 207 3.39 -2.31 -21.88
N MET A 208 3.88 -3.51 -21.58
CA MET A 208 5.16 -4.02 -22.12
C MET A 208 5.09 -4.18 -23.64
N ALA A 209 3.97 -4.70 -24.18
CA ALA A 209 3.78 -4.85 -25.63
C ALA A 209 3.71 -3.52 -26.39
N LYS A 210 3.21 -2.45 -25.75
CA LYS A 210 3.21 -1.09 -26.32
C LYS A 210 4.62 -0.51 -26.47
N ASN A 211 5.60 -1.04 -25.72
CA ASN A 211 6.98 -0.54 -25.67
C ASN A 211 7.08 0.98 -25.46
N GLY A 212 6.17 1.51 -24.62
CA GLY A 212 6.06 2.92 -24.27
C GLY A 212 6.79 3.28 -22.99
N TYR A 213 6.33 4.35 -22.34
CA TYR A 213 6.95 4.89 -21.13
C TYR A 213 7.02 3.89 -19.96
N TYR A 214 5.96 3.05 -19.79
CA TYR A 214 5.98 1.99 -18.78
C TYR A 214 7.11 0.97 -19.04
N ALA A 215 7.23 0.50 -20.28
CA ALA A 215 8.25 -0.49 -20.64
C ALA A 215 9.67 0.07 -20.46
N GLU A 216 9.88 1.35 -20.79
CA GLU A 216 11.15 2.05 -20.54
C GLU A 216 11.49 2.09 -19.06
N LEU A 217 10.55 2.50 -18.20
CA LEU A 217 10.72 2.53 -16.76
C LEU A 217 11.00 1.14 -16.18
N TYR A 218 10.24 0.14 -16.62
CA TYR A 218 10.38 -1.24 -16.15
C TYR A 218 11.75 -1.83 -16.47
N ASN A 219 12.18 -1.71 -17.72
CA ASN A 219 13.48 -2.22 -18.16
C ASN A 219 14.63 -1.52 -17.42
N LYS A 220 14.55 -0.20 -17.25
CA LYS A 220 15.53 0.58 -16.51
C LYS A 220 15.65 0.17 -15.04
N GLN A 221 14.52 -0.11 -14.36
CA GLN A 221 14.57 -0.62 -12.99
C GLN A 221 15.18 -2.01 -12.93
N LYS A 222 14.79 -2.90 -13.83
CA LYS A 222 15.31 -4.26 -13.90
C LYS A 222 16.82 -4.29 -14.14
N GLU A 223 17.34 -3.43 -15.01
CA GLU A 223 18.78 -3.27 -15.22
C GLU A 223 19.49 -2.84 -13.92
N LEU A 224 18.98 -1.84 -13.21
CA LEU A 224 19.56 -1.38 -11.96
C LEU A 224 19.56 -2.47 -10.87
N GLU A 225 18.49 -3.27 -10.78
CA GLU A 225 18.41 -4.39 -9.83
C GLU A 225 19.43 -5.51 -10.19
N MET A 226 19.66 -5.77 -11.46
CA MET A 226 20.68 -6.73 -11.91
C MET A 226 22.10 -6.27 -11.53
N TYR A 227 22.40 -4.98 -11.70
CA TYR A 227 23.71 -4.43 -11.32
C TYR A 227 23.93 -4.44 -9.80
N SER A 228 22.89 -4.17 -9.00
CA SER A 228 23.00 -4.19 -7.54
C SER A 228 23.16 -5.60 -6.96
N ASN A 229 22.62 -6.63 -7.62
CA ASN A 229 22.71 -8.02 -7.20
C ASN A 229 23.95 -8.75 -7.80
N GLY A 230 24.61 -8.20 -8.81
CA GLY A 230 25.77 -8.77 -9.49
C GLY A 230 27.12 -8.22 -9.03
N GLY A 231 27.15 -7.26 -8.11
CA GLY A 231 28.36 -6.59 -7.64
C GLY A 231 29.22 -7.36 -6.62
N ASP A 232 28.82 -8.57 -6.20
CA ASP A 232 29.57 -9.33 -5.17
C ASP A 232 30.46 -10.48 -5.74
N CYS A 233 30.74 -10.47 -7.03
CA CYS A 233 31.49 -11.58 -7.65
C CYS A 233 32.81 -11.20 -8.33
N ASP A 234 33.52 -10.13 -7.94
CA ASP A 234 34.88 -9.90 -8.43
C ASP A 234 35.72 -9.09 -7.40
N GLU A 235 36.09 -9.72 -6.28
CA GLU A 235 37.30 -9.41 -5.52
C GLU A 235 37.79 -10.71 -4.84
N GLU A 236 38.56 -11.51 -5.58
CA GLU A 236 39.61 -12.41 -5.08
C GLU A 236 40.93 -12.10 -5.79
#